data_2be5de24d1a208d0616efb12a9ee6dde
#
_entry.id   2be5de24d1a208d0616efb12a9ee6dde
#
_cell.length_a   1.000
_cell.length_b   1.000
_cell.length_c   1.000
_cell.angle_alpha   90.00
_cell.angle_beta   90.00
_cell.angle_gamma   90.00
#
_symmetry.space_group_name_H-M   'P 1'
#
loop_
_entity.id
_entity.type
_entity.pdbx_description
1 polymer ?
#
loop_
_entity_poly.entity_id
_entity_poly.type
_entity_poly.pdbx_seq_one_letter_code
_entity_poly.pdbx_strand_id
1 'polypeptide(L)'
;MSDTAPTLILLFVVCNLAENLYHLYFLSRMDTLITRPLSLILIQFLSVAAQTLLLFSPHYFSLSLFYGLIFVCQFAQSMVCRLSRTTPFETFIVRFVQMVAVHLCLISIFALHSDRSLDEILSMQTSRVFSICIALGFGLLVKLLNRLFLPQYRSILDHGQIKDFRFFKHFTMLSVIYLFAQSILCDLDPTHLLIPAFLLGSNLLLIFLLVGYLVNIYYISLTSDAEHSYDELNRSLAQADSRLRILRHSAYHDELTGAFSRVYAFQYIGTLLERHTLFAVVYFDLDRLKHINDTHGHQQGDHYLCSFVDQMHHHIRPSDALARIGGDEFVLILPGCDRVMADQRMEEIGREIEQGEEALLFSFGTSDSTEARDVHTLLECADQRMYTRKKERKGRSDHA
;
A
#
# COMPACT_ATOMS: atom_id res chain seq x y z
N MET A 1 52.75 30.93 -21.19
CA MET A 1 51.81 30.74 -20.08
C MET A 1 50.53 31.59 -20.18
N SER A 2 50.43 32.57 -21.06
CA SER A 2 49.24 33.43 -21.20
C SER A 2 48.10 32.85 -22.04
N ASP A 3 48.34 31.83 -22.89
CA ASP A 3 47.33 31.29 -23.80
C ASP A 3 46.43 30.21 -23.21
N THR A 4 46.76 29.64 -22.06
CA THR A 4 45.98 28.56 -21.42
C THR A 4 44.90 29.07 -20.44
N ALA A 5 45.06 30.31 -19.92
CA ALA A 5 44.11 30.83 -18.92
C ALA A 5 42.69 30.98 -19.45
N PRO A 6 42.41 31.49 -20.67
CA PRO A 6 41.04 31.59 -21.17
C PRO A 6 40.34 30.23 -21.33
N THR A 7 41.10 29.21 -21.78
CA THR A 7 40.57 27.85 -21.95
C THR A 7 40.23 27.19 -20.60
N LEU A 8 41.03 27.41 -19.57
CA LEU A 8 40.78 26.91 -18.20
C LEU A 8 39.59 27.62 -17.58
N ILE A 9 39.44 28.94 -17.77
CA ILE A 9 38.26 29.69 -17.32
C ILE A 9 37.00 29.14 -17.98
N LEU A 10 37.04 28.98 -19.31
CA LEU A 10 35.89 28.44 -20.03
C LEU A 10 35.51 27.04 -19.56
N LEU A 11 36.50 26.16 -19.39
CA LEU A 11 36.30 24.78 -18.88
C LEU A 11 35.59 24.80 -17.52
N PHE A 12 36.09 25.59 -16.57
CA PHE A 12 35.51 25.70 -15.21
C PHE A 12 34.07 26.22 -15.26
N VAL A 13 33.84 27.33 -16.01
CA VAL A 13 32.50 27.94 -16.13
C VAL A 13 31.50 26.93 -16.72
N VAL A 14 31.88 26.23 -17.79
CA VAL A 14 31.02 25.22 -18.42
C VAL A 14 30.71 24.07 -17.46
N CYS A 15 31.70 23.49 -16.81
CA CYS A 15 31.49 22.40 -15.85
C CYS A 15 30.60 22.83 -14.66
N ASN A 16 30.84 24.02 -14.12
CA ASN A 16 30.10 24.57 -12.99
C ASN A 16 28.63 24.88 -13.38
N LEU A 17 28.40 25.52 -14.51
CA LEU A 17 27.05 25.79 -15.01
C LEU A 17 26.31 24.50 -15.31
N ALA A 18 26.92 23.54 -15.98
CA ALA A 18 26.29 22.26 -16.32
C ALA A 18 25.84 21.52 -15.06
N GLU A 19 26.72 21.47 -14.05
CA GLU A 19 26.42 20.82 -12.78
C GLU A 19 25.29 21.53 -12.02
N ASN A 20 25.30 22.84 -11.95
CA ASN A 20 24.28 23.66 -11.30
C ASN A 20 22.91 23.56 -11.98
N LEU A 21 22.86 23.68 -13.31
CA LEU A 21 21.62 23.60 -14.07
C LEU A 21 21.00 22.19 -13.97
N TYR A 22 21.86 21.16 -14.04
CA TYR A 22 21.37 19.80 -13.87
C TYR A 22 20.85 19.55 -12.44
N HIS A 23 21.45 20.15 -11.42
CA HIS A 23 20.95 20.06 -10.06
C HIS A 23 19.55 20.67 -9.93
N LEU A 24 19.30 21.83 -10.50
CA LEU A 24 17.97 22.44 -10.53
C LEU A 24 16.95 21.60 -11.29
N TYR A 25 17.37 21.03 -12.43
CA TYR A 25 16.55 20.09 -13.18
C TYR A 25 16.20 18.86 -12.34
N PHE A 26 17.17 18.28 -11.64
CA PHE A 26 16.96 17.13 -10.75
C PHE A 26 15.96 17.46 -9.63
N LEU A 27 16.10 18.60 -8.97
CA LEU A 27 15.16 19.07 -7.95
C LEU A 27 13.74 19.24 -8.50
N SER A 28 13.59 19.80 -9.69
CA SER A 28 12.28 19.97 -10.33
C SER A 28 11.60 18.64 -10.69
N ARG A 29 12.39 17.58 -10.80
CA ARG A 29 11.88 16.21 -11.01
C ARG A 29 11.55 15.48 -9.71
N MET A 30 12.20 15.85 -8.62
CA MET A 30 11.89 15.28 -7.29
C MET A 30 10.60 15.86 -6.72
N ASP A 31 10.41 17.17 -6.85
CA ASP A 31 9.30 17.89 -6.22
C ASP A 31 8.89 19.11 -7.09
N THR A 32 7.72 19.66 -6.82
CA THR A 32 7.21 20.82 -7.57
C THR A 32 7.97 22.09 -7.17
N LEU A 33 8.69 22.67 -8.12
CA LEU A 33 9.43 23.92 -7.93
C LEU A 33 8.47 25.12 -7.93
N ILE A 34 8.44 25.86 -6.82
CA ILE A 34 7.55 27.02 -6.62
C ILE A 34 8.25 28.32 -7.04
N THR A 35 9.58 28.37 -6.97
CA THR A 35 10.36 29.58 -7.23
C THR A 35 10.35 29.98 -8.71
N ARG A 36 10.35 31.29 -8.96
CA ARG A 36 10.48 31.84 -10.32
C ARG A 36 11.82 31.43 -10.94
N PRO A 37 11.84 30.85 -12.14
CA PRO A 37 13.07 30.33 -12.76
C PRO A 37 14.13 31.42 -12.98
N LEU A 38 13.71 32.66 -13.26
CA LEU A 38 14.64 33.78 -13.50
C LEU A 38 15.53 34.11 -12.29
N SER A 39 14.96 34.11 -11.07
CA SER A 39 15.73 34.37 -9.85
C SER A 39 16.76 33.28 -9.56
N LEU A 40 16.42 32.02 -9.85
CA LEU A 40 17.35 30.91 -9.71
C LEU A 40 18.49 30.97 -10.72
N ILE A 41 18.20 31.31 -11.97
CA ILE A 41 19.21 31.47 -13.01
C ILE A 41 20.18 32.62 -12.64
N LEU A 42 19.67 33.77 -12.18
CA LEU A 42 20.48 34.91 -11.79
C LEU A 42 21.46 34.56 -10.65
N ILE A 43 20.96 33.88 -9.59
CA ILE A 43 21.81 33.50 -8.46
C ILE A 43 22.87 32.46 -8.87
N GLN A 44 22.56 31.60 -9.84
CA GLN A 44 23.53 30.66 -10.41
C GLN A 44 24.66 31.39 -11.14
N PHE A 45 24.34 32.35 -12.00
CA PHE A 45 25.36 33.15 -12.70
C PHE A 45 26.24 33.94 -11.74
N LEU A 46 25.66 34.57 -10.71
CA LEU A 46 26.42 35.28 -9.69
C LEU A 46 27.33 34.31 -8.89
N SER A 47 26.85 33.13 -8.55
CA SER A 47 27.63 32.11 -7.86
C SER A 47 28.84 31.65 -8.71
N VAL A 48 28.63 31.34 -9.99
CA VAL A 48 29.69 30.91 -10.89
C VAL A 48 30.70 32.04 -11.10
N ALA A 49 30.25 33.28 -11.29
CA ALA A 49 31.14 34.45 -11.44
C ALA A 49 32.03 34.67 -10.19
N ALA A 50 31.45 34.62 -8.98
CA ALA A 50 32.19 34.77 -7.72
C ALA A 50 33.22 33.65 -7.53
N GLN A 51 32.87 32.41 -7.80
CA GLN A 51 33.78 31.26 -7.74
C GLN A 51 34.91 31.37 -8.78
N THR A 52 34.59 31.82 -9.98
CA THR A 52 35.60 32.05 -11.04
C THR A 52 36.58 33.11 -10.65
N LEU A 53 36.10 34.23 -10.11
CA LEU A 53 36.96 35.31 -9.63
C LEU A 53 37.94 34.84 -8.54
N LEU A 54 37.46 34.08 -7.56
CA LEU A 54 38.31 33.58 -6.50
C LEU A 54 39.31 32.54 -7.00
N LEU A 55 38.85 31.59 -7.84
CA LEU A 55 39.68 30.52 -8.39
C LEU A 55 40.85 31.02 -9.27
N PHE A 56 40.61 32.11 -9.99
CA PHE A 56 41.60 32.71 -10.90
C PHE A 56 42.27 33.96 -10.33
N SER A 57 42.06 34.22 -9.03
CA SER A 57 42.74 35.31 -8.33
C SER A 57 44.27 35.18 -8.46
N PRO A 58 45.02 36.25 -8.79
CA PRO A 58 46.48 36.24 -8.86
C PRO A 58 47.18 36.21 -7.50
N HIS A 59 46.43 36.52 -6.45
CA HIS A 59 46.94 36.52 -5.09
C HIS A 59 46.75 35.17 -4.41
N TYR A 60 47.18 35.06 -3.14
CA TYR A 60 47.08 33.84 -2.35
C TYR A 60 45.71 33.14 -2.43
N PHE A 61 45.71 31.90 -2.86
CA PHE A 61 44.49 31.07 -2.93
C PHE A 61 44.41 30.23 -1.65
N SER A 62 43.39 30.47 -0.86
CA SER A 62 43.05 29.64 0.29
C SER A 62 41.92 28.68 -0.07
N LEU A 63 42.15 27.41 0.18
CA LEU A 63 41.16 26.34 -0.08
C LEU A 63 39.93 26.49 0.84
N SER A 64 40.17 26.88 2.10
CA SER A 64 39.09 27.10 3.06
C SER A 64 38.19 28.28 2.68
N LEU A 65 38.75 29.38 2.14
CA LEU A 65 37.98 30.52 1.63
C LEU A 65 37.17 30.11 0.38
N PHE A 66 37.76 29.32 -0.49
CA PHE A 66 37.05 28.84 -1.70
C PHE A 66 35.84 27.96 -1.35
N TYR A 67 36.04 27.02 -0.43
CA TYR A 67 34.90 26.17 0.03
C TYR A 67 33.87 26.98 0.83
N GLY A 68 34.31 27.95 1.62
CA GLY A 68 33.41 28.88 2.30
C GLY A 68 32.52 29.65 1.31
N LEU A 69 33.09 30.17 0.23
CA LEU A 69 32.33 30.84 -0.83
C LEU A 69 31.33 29.90 -1.50
N ILE A 70 31.74 28.66 -1.85
CA ILE A 70 30.85 27.65 -2.43
C ILE A 70 29.69 27.36 -1.49
N PHE A 71 29.97 27.16 -0.19
CA PHE A 71 28.95 26.89 0.80
C PHE A 71 27.93 28.03 0.90
N VAL A 72 28.41 29.30 1.02
CA VAL A 72 27.56 30.49 1.08
C VAL A 72 26.68 30.59 -0.21
N CYS A 73 27.27 30.38 -1.37
CA CYS A 73 26.55 30.40 -2.64
C CYS A 73 25.45 29.30 -2.69
N GLN A 74 25.77 28.08 -2.29
CA GLN A 74 24.81 26.99 -2.24
C GLN A 74 23.72 27.20 -1.19
N PHE A 75 24.09 27.77 -0.02
CA PHE A 75 23.11 28.16 0.99
C PHE A 75 22.15 29.22 0.48
N ALA A 76 22.66 30.27 -0.20
CA ALA A 76 21.82 31.29 -0.82
C ALA A 76 20.89 30.71 -1.88
N GLN A 77 21.38 29.76 -2.70
CA GLN A 77 20.55 29.02 -3.65
C GLN A 77 19.43 28.25 -2.96
N SER A 78 19.72 27.60 -1.82
CA SER A 78 18.72 26.86 -1.05
C SER A 78 17.65 27.77 -0.45
N MET A 79 18.01 28.99 -0.06
CA MET A 79 17.07 29.98 0.49
C MET A 79 16.11 30.53 -0.58
N VAL A 80 16.59 30.68 -1.81
CA VAL A 80 15.78 31.16 -2.95
C VAL A 80 14.96 30.05 -3.57
N CYS A 81 15.48 28.81 -3.58
CA CYS A 81 14.78 27.66 -4.12
C CYS A 81 13.68 27.19 -3.14
N ARG A 82 12.42 27.27 -3.56
CA ARG A 82 11.28 26.76 -2.78
C ARG A 82 10.66 25.57 -3.49
N LEU A 83 10.59 24.45 -2.79
CA LEU A 83 9.91 23.23 -3.18
C LEU A 83 8.60 23.08 -2.39
N SER A 84 7.65 22.32 -2.91
CA SER A 84 6.31 22.19 -2.30
C SER A 84 6.30 21.33 -1.05
N ARG A 85 7.16 20.31 -0.98
CA ARG A 85 7.13 19.29 0.08
C ARG A 85 8.45 19.13 0.85
N THR A 86 9.58 19.53 0.26
CA THR A 86 10.91 19.33 0.83
C THR A 86 11.64 20.63 1.10
N THR A 87 12.57 20.60 2.07
CA THR A 87 13.54 21.67 2.24
C THR A 87 14.72 21.44 1.29
N PRO A 88 14.98 22.31 0.33
CA PRO A 88 16.09 22.15 -0.62
C PRO A 88 17.46 22.19 0.06
N PHE A 89 17.53 22.70 1.29
CA PHE A 89 18.75 22.83 2.07
C PHE A 89 19.54 21.53 2.22
N GLU A 90 18.87 20.42 2.50
CA GLU A 90 19.52 19.12 2.70
C GLU A 90 20.19 18.61 1.42
N THR A 91 19.53 18.78 0.28
CA THR A 91 20.09 18.38 -1.01
C THR A 91 21.32 19.22 -1.40
N PHE A 92 21.33 20.51 -1.04
CA PHE A 92 22.48 21.39 -1.25
C PHE A 92 23.65 21.03 -0.33
N ILE A 93 23.41 20.65 0.93
CA ILE A 93 24.47 20.19 1.84
C ILE A 93 25.11 18.90 1.31
N VAL A 94 24.33 17.90 0.91
CA VAL A 94 24.86 16.65 0.35
C VAL A 94 25.73 16.91 -0.85
N ARG A 95 25.27 17.80 -1.73
CA ARG A 95 26.05 18.24 -2.90
C ARG A 95 27.37 18.86 -2.51
N PHE A 96 27.37 19.76 -1.52
CA PHE A 96 28.58 20.40 -0.99
C PHE A 96 29.55 19.36 -0.45
N VAL A 97 29.09 18.48 0.45
CA VAL A 97 29.91 17.43 1.06
C VAL A 97 30.54 16.53 0.00
N GLN A 98 29.74 16.08 -0.97
CA GLN A 98 30.21 15.22 -2.07
C GLN A 98 31.29 15.91 -2.90
N MET A 99 31.04 17.16 -3.32
CA MET A 99 31.97 17.90 -4.16
C MET A 99 33.32 18.15 -3.45
N VAL A 100 33.27 18.59 -2.19
CA VAL A 100 34.48 18.90 -1.41
C VAL A 100 35.26 17.63 -1.10
N ALA A 101 34.59 16.55 -0.68
CA ALA A 101 35.26 15.28 -0.38
C ALA A 101 35.95 14.69 -1.62
N VAL A 102 35.31 14.70 -2.77
CA VAL A 102 35.92 14.24 -4.03
C VAL A 102 37.10 15.12 -4.44
N HIS A 103 36.94 16.44 -4.31
CA HIS A 103 38.03 17.37 -4.65
C HIS A 103 39.25 17.15 -3.72
N LEU A 104 39.05 17.01 -2.40
CA LEU A 104 40.11 16.71 -1.45
C LEU A 104 40.81 15.35 -1.76
N CYS A 105 40.07 14.32 -2.16
CA CYS A 105 40.64 13.07 -2.65
C CYS A 105 41.55 13.31 -3.88
N LEU A 106 41.08 14.07 -4.85
CA LEU A 106 41.81 14.33 -6.10
C LEU A 106 43.12 15.09 -5.89
N ILE A 107 43.08 16.19 -5.09
CA ILE A 107 44.31 16.92 -4.79
C ILE A 107 45.28 16.08 -3.97
N SER A 108 44.80 15.22 -3.09
CA SER A 108 45.65 14.29 -2.32
C SER A 108 46.30 13.22 -3.25
N ILE A 109 45.56 12.68 -4.20
CA ILE A 109 46.11 11.77 -5.22
C ILE A 109 47.19 12.47 -6.06
N PHE A 110 46.94 13.72 -6.48
CA PHE A 110 47.92 14.48 -7.24
C PHE A 110 49.19 14.78 -6.41
N ALA A 111 49.04 15.12 -5.14
CA ALA A 111 50.17 15.35 -4.25
C ALA A 111 51.01 14.08 -4.05
N LEU A 112 50.38 12.96 -3.72
CA LEU A 112 51.05 11.67 -3.52
C LEU A 112 51.72 11.15 -4.80
N HIS A 113 51.08 11.35 -5.98
CA HIS A 113 51.66 10.89 -7.25
C HIS A 113 52.84 11.71 -7.72
N SER A 114 52.79 13.02 -7.49
CA SER A 114 53.85 13.98 -7.93
C SER A 114 54.95 14.18 -6.92
N ASP A 115 54.84 13.60 -5.72
CA ASP A 115 55.72 13.84 -4.56
C ASP A 115 55.91 15.32 -4.25
N ARG A 116 54.80 16.06 -4.27
CA ARG A 116 54.72 17.52 -4.00
C ARG A 116 53.83 17.80 -2.84
N SER A 117 54.08 18.96 -2.17
CA SER A 117 53.16 19.42 -1.14
C SER A 117 51.80 19.81 -1.70
N LEU A 118 50.78 19.82 -0.84
CA LEU A 118 49.45 20.29 -1.20
C LEU A 118 49.46 21.78 -1.63
N ASP A 119 50.30 22.60 -0.96
CA ASP A 119 50.46 24.01 -1.29
C ASP A 119 51.08 24.20 -2.69
N GLU A 120 52.07 23.39 -3.06
CA GLU A 120 52.62 23.40 -4.43
C GLU A 120 51.56 23.01 -5.50
N ILE A 121 50.76 21.99 -5.22
CA ILE A 121 49.69 21.55 -6.13
C ILE A 121 48.63 22.65 -6.28
N LEU A 122 48.22 23.26 -5.16
CA LEU A 122 47.21 24.32 -5.13
C LEU A 122 47.72 25.65 -5.72
N SER A 123 49.02 25.91 -5.65
CA SER A 123 49.62 27.07 -6.32
C SER A 123 49.58 26.94 -7.84
N MET A 124 49.59 25.72 -8.41
CA MET A 124 49.49 25.45 -9.82
C MET A 124 48.06 25.62 -10.32
N GLN A 125 47.79 26.72 -11.05
CA GLN A 125 46.46 27.02 -11.56
C GLN A 125 45.83 25.90 -12.38
N THR A 126 46.61 25.17 -13.18
CA THR A 126 46.15 24.04 -13.99
C THR A 126 45.64 22.88 -13.13
N SER A 127 46.44 22.43 -12.16
CA SER A 127 46.08 21.33 -11.25
C SER A 127 44.83 21.66 -10.44
N ARG A 128 44.74 22.89 -9.90
CA ARG A 128 43.62 23.44 -9.13
C ARG A 128 42.31 23.41 -9.97
N VAL A 129 42.35 23.92 -11.21
CA VAL A 129 41.17 23.95 -12.07
C VAL A 129 40.74 22.54 -12.51
N PHE A 130 41.72 21.70 -12.90
CA PHE A 130 41.42 20.32 -13.31
C PHE A 130 40.77 19.50 -12.18
N SER A 131 41.32 19.54 -10.97
CA SER A 131 40.77 18.80 -9.84
C SER A 131 39.34 19.20 -9.50
N ILE A 132 39.03 20.52 -9.56
CA ILE A 132 37.67 21.02 -9.33
C ILE A 132 36.73 20.60 -10.47
N CYS A 133 37.15 20.70 -11.73
CA CYS A 133 36.33 20.28 -12.87
C CYS A 133 36.02 18.79 -12.83
N ILE A 134 36.98 17.93 -12.43
CA ILE A 134 36.74 16.50 -12.25
C ILE A 134 35.74 16.26 -11.11
N ALA A 135 35.86 16.98 -9.98
CA ALA A 135 34.93 16.86 -8.87
C ALA A 135 33.50 17.27 -9.26
N LEU A 136 33.34 18.34 -10.02
CA LEU A 136 32.05 18.80 -10.58
C LEU A 136 31.48 17.77 -11.56
N GLY A 137 32.33 17.22 -12.46
CA GLY A 137 31.94 16.17 -13.40
C GLY A 137 31.47 14.88 -12.70
N PHE A 138 32.15 14.51 -11.61
CA PHE A 138 31.75 13.39 -10.78
C PHE A 138 30.38 13.65 -10.10
N GLY A 139 30.16 14.87 -9.60
CA GLY A 139 28.88 15.30 -9.03
C GLY A 139 27.73 15.19 -10.05
N LEU A 140 27.99 15.58 -11.30
CA LEU A 140 27.05 15.43 -12.41
C LEU A 140 26.76 13.95 -12.70
N LEU A 141 27.79 13.10 -12.76
CA LEU A 141 27.65 11.67 -12.99
C LEU A 141 26.79 10.98 -11.91
N VAL A 142 27.05 11.30 -10.63
CA VAL A 142 26.26 10.74 -9.52
C VAL A 142 24.79 11.15 -9.63
N LYS A 143 24.48 12.37 -10.03
CA LYS A 143 23.09 12.82 -10.23
C LYS A 143 22.42 12.14 -11.43
N LEU A 144 23.17 11.87 -12.50
CA LEU A 144 22.68 11.08 -13.62
C LEU A 144 22.31 9.66 -13.19
N LEU A 145 23.15 9.02 -12.37
CA LEU A 145 22.88 7.72 -11.80
C LEU A 145 21.70 7.76 -10.82
N ASN A 146 21.61 8.78 -9.97
CA ASN A 146 20.50 8.97 -9.05
C ASN A 146 19.15 9.17 -9.75
N ARG A 147 19.14 9.54 -11.03
CA ARG A 147 17.91 9.60 -11.82
C ARG A 147 17.21 8.24 -11.91
N LEU A 148 17.96 7.14 -11.86
CA LEU A 148 17.41 5.78 -11.85
C LEU A 148 16.58 5.49 -10.59
N PHE A 149 16.90 6.18 -9.48
CA PHE A 149 16.24 6.03 -8.18
C PHE A 149 15.21 7.13 -7.87
N LEU A 150 14.90 7.99 -8.86
CA LEU A 150 13.96 9.10 -8.69
C LEU A 150 12.54 8.67 -8.22
N PRO A 151 11.96 7.55 -8.71
CA PRO A 151 10.66 7.07 -8.22
C PRO A 151 10.68 6.76 -6.73
N GLN A 152 11.75 6.13 -6.24
CA GLN A 152 11.93 5.76 -4.84
C GLN A 152 12.06 6.99 -3.94
N TYR A 153 12.80 8.01 -4.38
CA TYR A 153 12.88 9.30 -3.67
C TYR A 153 11.51 9.97 -3.53
N ARG A 154 10.67 9.90 -4.56
CA ARG A 154 9.30 10.44 -4.51
C ARG A 154 8.43 9.66 -3.53
N SER A 155 8.51 8.34 -3.54
CA SER A 155 7.78 7.49 -2.60
C SER A 155 8.10 7.84 -1.14
N ILE A 156 9.39 8.03 -0.80
CA ILE A 156 9.81 8.46 0.54
C ILE A 156 9.16 9.80 0.93
N LEU A 157 9.09 10.76 0.00
CA LEU A 157 8.49 12.07 0.22
C LEU A 157 6.97 12.00 0.39
N ASP A 158 6.32 11.10 -0.31
CA ASP A 158 4.86 10.94 -0.29
C ASP A 158 4.38 10.25 1.02
N HIS A 159 5.13 9.31 1.55
CA HIS A 159 4.76 8.54 2.75
C HIS A 159 5.22 9.13 4.09
N GLY A 160 5.95 10.26 4.08
CA GLY A 160 6.13 11.12 5.27
C GLY A 160 6.89 10.50 6.45
N GLN A 161 7.75 9.50 6.26
CA GLN A 161 8.58 8.91 7.32
C GLN A 161 9.77 9.81 7.70
N ILE A 162 9.47 10.98 8.25
CA ILE A 162 10.43 12.05 8.58
C ILE A 162 11.38 11.69 9.73
N LYS A 163 11.08 10.64 10.52
CA LYS A 163 11.88 10.32 11.72
C LYS A 163 13.30 9.85 11.39
N ASP A 164 13.49 9.14 10.30
CA ASP A 164 14.80 8.59 9.92
C ASP A 164 15.73 9.63 9.28
N PHE A 165 15.17 10.73 8.80
CA PHE A 165 15.95 11.84 8.23
C PHE A 165 16.71 12.69 9.26
N ARG A 166 16.36 12.63 10.55
CA ARG A 166 17.07 13.42 11.58
C ARG A 166 18.53 13.02 11.73
N PHE A 167 18.82 11.74 11.73
CA PHE A 167 20.20 11.24 11.79
C PHE A 167 21.01 11.68 10.57
N PHE A 168 20.42 11.62 9.38
CA PHE A 168 21.07 12.10 8.15
C PHE A 168 21.42 13.57 8.19
N LYS A 169 20.52 14.39 8.69
CA LYS A 169 20.74 15.83 8.86
C LYS A 169 21.92 16.10 9.78
N HIS A 170 22.02 15.40 10.90
CA HIS A 170 23.14 15.55 11.82
C HIS A 170 24.44 15.03 11.20
N PHE A 171 24.41 13.88 10.52
CA PHE A 171 25.57 13.33 9.84
C PHE A 171 26.11 14.28 8.76
N THR A 172 25.24 14.83 7.90
CA THR A 172 25.65 15.77 6.84
C THR A 172 26.17 17.07 7.41
N MET A 173 25.58 17.60 8.49
CA MET A 173 26.08 18.79 9.17
C MET A 173 27.46 18.57 9.79
N LEU A 174 27.70 17.45 10.47
CA LEU A 174 29.00 17.07 10.98
C LEU A 174 30.05 16.90 9.89
N SER A 175 29.63 16.32 8.74
CA SER A 175 30.49 16.17 7.55
C SER A 175 30.94 17.53 7.00
N VAL A 176 30.09 18.56 7.01
CA VAL A 176 30.44 19.91 6.60
C VAL A 176 31.51 20.48 7.53
N ILE A 177 31.30 20.40 8.85
CA ILE A 177 32.28 20.88 9.86
C ILE A 177 33.62 20.15 9.67
N TYR A 178 33.58 18.85 9.49
CA TYR A 178 34.76 18.02 9.28
C TYR A 178 35.54 18.42 8.01
N LEU A 179 34.86 18.66 6.90
CA LEU A 179 35.49 19.07 5.63
C LEU A 179 36.07 20.48 5.71
N PHE A 180 35.45 21.41 6.46
CA PHE A 180 36.02 22.71 6.73
C PHE A 180 37.28 22.60 7.59
N ALA A 181 37.29 21.77 8.62
CA ALA A 181 38.48 21.52 9.42
C ALA A 181 39.63 20.98 8.57
N GLN A 182 39.35 20.03 7.65
CA GLN A 182 40.32 19.52 6.71
C GLN A 182 40.83 20.60 5.74
N SER A 183 39.98 21.49 5.23
CA SER A 183 40.43 22.56 4.33
C SER A 183 41.34 23.56 5.01
N ILE A 184 41.11 23.89 6.31
CA ILE A 184 42.02 24.70 7.12
C ILE A 184 43.34 23.98 7.33
N LEU A 185 43.31 22.68 7.60
CA LEU A 185 44.51 21.86 7.73
C LEU A 185 45.38 21.90 6.47
N CYS A 186 44.78 21.89 5.27
CA CYS A 186 45.46 22.01 3.98
C CYS A 186 46.14 23.39 3.84
N ASP A 187 45.52 24.45 4.35
CA ASP A 187 46.10 25.83 4.31
C ASP A 187 47.28 26.02 5.31
N LEU A 188 47.45 25.14 6.30
CA LEU A 188 48.48 25.20 7.35
C LEU A 188 49.66 24.23 7.14
N ASP A 189 49.70 23.48 6.04
CA ASP A 189 50.55 22.28 5.89
C ASP A 189 52.07 22.56 5.88
N PRO A 190 52.83 21.89 6.78
CA PRO A 190 54.29 21.79 6.73
C PRO A 190 54.78 20.38 6.31
N THR A 191 53.94 19.35 6.15
CA THR A 191 54.39 17.96 5.98
C THR A 191 53.91 17.33 4.65
N HIS A 192 54.86 16.98 3.77
CA HIS A 192 54.60 16.63 2.39
C HIS A 192 53.82 15.29 2.15
N LEU A 193 53.83 14.36 3.07
CA LEU A 193 53.30 12.98 2.79
C LEU A 193 52.16 12.58 3.72
N LEU A 194 52.15 12.97 4.96
CA LEU A 194 51.19 12.47 5.96
C LEU A 194 49.81 13.08 5.77
N ILE A 195 49.73 14.39 5.47
CA ILE A 195 48.44 15.05 5.30
C ILE A 195 47.71 14.59 4.04
N PRO A 196 48.32 14.49 2.84
CA PRO A 196 47.65 13.93 1.68
C PRO A 196 47.14 12.50 1.88
N ALA A 197 47.91 11.61 2.51
CA ALA A 197 47.50 10.26 2.81
C ALA A 197 46.31 10.21 3.78
N PHE A 198 46.34 11.04 4.85
CA PHE A 198 45.25 11.18 5.80
C PHE A 198 43.97 11.70 5.12
N LEU A 199 44.08 12.78 4.32
CA LEU A 199 42.97 13.35 3.58
C LEU A 199 42.32 12.32 2.63
N LEU A 200 43.15 11.59 1.88
CA LEU A 200 42.67 10.55 0.97
C LEU A 200 41.87 9.47 1.72
N GLY A 201 42.48 8.89 2.76
CA GLY A 201 41.84 7.82 3.53
C GLY A 201 40.54 8.26 4.21
N SER A 202 40.57 9.42 4.86
CA SER A 202 39.44 9.96 5.60
C SER A 202 38.28 10.38 4.69
N ASN A 203 38.56 10.96 3.51
CA ASN A 203 37.51 11.33 2.55
C ASN A 203 36.94 10.12 1.80
N LEU A 204 37.75 9.09 1.53
CA LEU A 204 37.23 7.81 1.04
C LEU A 204 36.27 7.16 2.04
N LEU A 205 36.63 7.20 3.34
CA LEU A 205 35.75 6.71 4.40
C LEU A 205 34.46 7.52 4.47
N LEU A 206 34.52 8.86 4.38
CA LEU A 206 33.36 9.72 4.36
C LEU A 206 32.43 9.41 3.16
N ILE A 207 33.00 9.25 1.97
CA ILE A 207 32.27 8.88 0.77
C ILE A 207 31.58 7.50 0.96
N PHE A 208 32.34 6.53 1.49
CA PHE A 208 31.81 5.19 1.77
C PHE A 208 30.62 5.22 2.74
N LEU A 209 30.73 5.97 3.83
CA LEU A 209 29.63 6.16 4.79
C LEU A 209 28.42 6.87 4.18
N LEU A 210 28.66 7.86 3.34
CA LEU A 210 27.59 8.58 2.64
C LEU A 210 26.83 7.64 1.66
N VAL A 211 27.57 6.85 0.89
CA VAL A 211 26.98 5.86 -0.04
C VAL A 211 26.22 4.78 0.74
N GLY A 212 26.83 4.24 1.79
CA GLY A 212 26.18 3.24 2.65
C GLY A 212 24.88 3.76 3.25
N TYR A 213 24.87 5.03 3.67
CA TYR A 213 23.66 5.65 4.17
C TYR A 213 22.57 5.81 3.08
N LEU A 214 22.95 6.24 1.87
CA LEU A 214 22.00 6.35 0.75
C LEU A 214 21.39 5.00 0.37
N VAL A 215 22.21 3.94 0.38
CA VAL A 215 21.74 2.56 0.18
C VAL A 215 20.77 2.14 1.28
N ASN A 216 21.05 2.50 2.52
CA ASN A 216 20.17 2.20 3.66
C ASN A 216 18.81 2.90 3.53
N ILE A 217 18.78 4.19 3.17
CA ILE A 217 17.53 4.92 2.88
C ILE A 217 16.73 4.24 1.77
N TYR A 218 17.44 3.86 0.69
CA TYR A 218 16.79 3.15 -0.42
C TYR A 218 16.15 1.84 0.03
N TYR A 219 16.86 1.07 0.86
CA TYR A 219 16.35 -0.19 1.40
C TYR A 219 15.11 0.01 2.31
N ILE A 220 15.14 1.01 3.20
CA ILE A 220 14.00 1.37 4.05
C ILE A 220 12.79 1.76 3.20
N SER A 221 12.99 2.54 2.14
CA SER A 221 11.91 2.90 1.22
C SER A 221 11.29 1.69 0.54
N LEU A 222 12.12 0.77 0.08
CA LEU A 222 11.66 -0.44 -0.61
C LEU A 222 10.82 -1.35 0.31
N THR A 223 11.25 -1.49 1.56
CA THR A 223 10.52 -2.30 2.56
C THR A 223 9.21 -1.63 2.97
N SER A 224 9.20 -0.31 3.15
CA SER A 224 7.98 0.45 3.48
C SER A 224 6.91 0.37 2.39
N ASP A 225 7.29 0.49 1.12
CA ASP A 225 6.35 0.34 0.00
C ASP A 225 5.76 -1.07 -0.08
N ALA A 226 6.57 -2.10 0.21
CA ALA A 226 6.12 -3.48 0.27
C ALA A 226 5.13 -3.72 1.42
N GLU A 227 5.40 -3.16 2.61
CA GLU A 227 4.50 -3.25 3.77
C GLU A 227 3.16 -2.56 3.50
N HIS A 228 3.17 -1.36 2.93
CA HIS A 228 1.93 -0.65 2.55
C HIS A 228 1.10 -1.44 1.54
N SER A 229 1.72 -1.99 0.51
CA SER A 229 1.04 -2.81 -0.50
C SER A 229 0.44 -4.08 0.11
N TYR A 230 1.15 -4.70 1.06
CA TYR A 230 0.67 -5.87 1.79
C TYR A 230 -0.54 -5.55 2.67
N ASP A 231 -0.51 -4.42 3.38
CA ASP A 231 -1.63 -3.96 4.22
C ASP A 231 -2.87 -3.62 3.38
N GLU A 232 -2.70 -2.97 2.23
CA GLU A 232 -3.81 -2.69 1.31
C GLU A 232 -4.44 -3.98 0.77
N LEU A 233 -3.61 -4.96 0.39
CA LEU A 233 -4.09 -6.26 -0.07
C LEU A 233 -4.88 -6.98 1.02
N ASN A 234 -4.37 -7.02 2.24
CA ASN A 234 -5.05 -7.65 3.37
C ASN A 234 -6.40 -6.98 3.68
N ARG A 235 -6.48 -5.65 3.62
CA ARG A 235 -7.74 -4.92 3.79
C ARG A 235 -8.75 -5.25 2.68
N SER A 236 -8.29 -5.31 1.44
CA SER A 236 -9.16 -5.66 0.31
C SER A 236 -9.68 -7.10 0.39
N LEU A 237 -8.85 -8.05 0.82
CA LEU A 237 -9.24 -9.44 1.08
C LEU A 237 -10.27 -9.54 2.21
N ALA A 238 -10.05 -8.83 3.33
CA ALA A 238 -11.01 -8.81 4.44
C ALA A 238 -12.37 -8.21 4.03
N GLN A 239 -12.36 -7.16 3.22
CA GLN A 239 -13.60 -6.58 2.67
C GLN A 239 -14.31 -7.54 1.70
N ALA A 240 -13.56 -8.23 0.84
CA ALA A 240 -14.13 -9.21 -0.09
C ALA A 240 -14.76 -10.40 0.67
N ASP A 241 -14.10 -10.93 1.70
CA ASP A 241 -14.64 -12.00 2.55
C ASP A 241 -15.91 -11.55 3.29
N SER A 242 -15.92 -10.34 3.84
CA SER A 242 -17.11 -9.78 4.48
C SER A 242 -18.28 -9.65 3.50
N ARG A 243 -18.03 -9.15 2.28
CA ARG A 243 -19.06 -9.07 1.23
C ARG A 243 -19.59 -10.45 0.83
N LEU A 244 -18.69 -11.43 0.70
CA LEU A 244 -19.08 -12.81 0.38
C LEU A 244 -19.95 -13.42 1.48
N ARG A 245 -19.67 -13.16 2.76
CA ARG A 245 -20.52 -13.63 3.88
C ARG A 245 -21.92 -13.01 3.83
N ILE A 246 -22.02 -11.71 3.57
CA ILE A 246 -23.31 -11.01 3.45
C ILE A 246 -24.09 -11.58 2.25
N LEU A 247 -23.44 -11.72 1.08
CA LEU A 247 -24.08 -12.27 -0.11
C LEU A 247 -24.53 -13.73 0.09
N ARG A 248 -23.74 -14.56 0.76
CA ARG A 248 -24.13 -15.92 1.12
C ARG A 248 -25.31 -15.94 2.08
N HIS A 249 -25.30 -15.08 3.09
CA HIS A 249 -26.40 -15.01 4.04
C HIS A 249 -27.70 -14.61 3.33
N SER A 250 -27.70 -13.56 2.51
CA SER A 250 -28.91 -13.16 1.77
C SER A 250 -29.32 -14.15 0.68
N ALA A 251 -28.38 -14.92 0.10
CA ALA A 251 -28.72 -15.96 -0.85
C ALA A 251 -29.30 -17.23 -0.18
N TYR A 252 -28.90 -17.51 1.04
CA TYR A 252 -29.26 -18.76 1.73
C TYR A 252 -30.37 -18.62 2.75
N HIS A 253 -30.80 -17.41 3.10
CA HIS A 253 -31.91 -17.17 4.01
C HIS A 253 -32.99 -16.34 3.35
N ASP A 254 -34.24 -16.60 3.72
CA ASP A 254 -35.40 -15.78 3.36
C ASP A 254 -35.44 -14.54 4.26
N GLU A 255 -35.45 -13.34 3.65
CA GLU A 255 -35.35 -12.07 4.39
C GLU A 255 -36.55 -11.82 5.33
N LEU A 256 -37.71 -12.36 5.03
CA LEU A 256 -38.90 -12.15 5.85
C LEU A 256 -38.90 -13.08 7.07
N THR A 257 -38.66 -14.35 6.86
CA THR A 257 -38.91 -15.38 7.87
C THR A 257 -37.64 -15.85 8.59
N GLY A 258 -36.44 -15.55 8.04
CA GLY A 258 -35.16 -16.05 8.52
C GLY A 258 -34.92 -17.55 8.25
N ALA A 259 -35.91 -18.28 7.74
CA ALA A 259 -35.75 -19.67 7.30
C ALA A 259 -34.71 -19.77 6.16
N PHE A 260 -34.21 -20.95 5.87
CA PHE A 260 -33.36 -21.10 4.70
C PHE A 260 -34.13 -20.77 3.40
N SER A 261 -33.40 -20.32 2.38
CA SER A 261 -33.96 -20.03 1.07
C SER A 261 -34.17 -21.31 0.25
N ARG A 262 -34.98 -21.20 -0.83
CA ARG A 262 -35.09 -22.23 -1.87
C ARG A 262 -33.73 -22.67 -2.39
N VAL A 263 -32.80 -21.74 -2.64
CA VAL A 263 -31.46 -22.04 -3.16
C VAL A 263 -30.69 -22.94 -2.22
N TYR A 264 -30.73 -22.64 -0.93
CA TYR A 264 -30.09 -23.48 0.07
C TYR A 264 -30.72 -24.88 0.15
N ALA A 265 -32.06 -25.00 0.15
CA ALA A 265 -32.74 -26.28 0.19
C ALA A 265 -32.32 -27.19 -0.95
N PHE A 266 -32.33 -26.67 -2.19
CA PHE A 266 -31.94 -27.43 -3.39
C PHE A 266 -30.49 -27.90 -3.33
N GLN A 267 -29.57 -27.02 -2.90
CA GLN A 267 -28.14 -27.39 -2.74
C GLN A 267 -27.93 -28.43 -1.63
N TYR A 268 -28.63 -28.29 -0.50
CA TYR A 268 -28.47 -29.18 0.62
C TYR A 268 -29.02 -30.57 0.30
N ILE A 269 -30.23 -30.67 -0.28
CA ILE A 269 -30.80 -31.92 -0.74
C ILE A 269 -29.88 -32.59 -1.79
N GLY A 270 -29.37 -31.83 -2.77
CA GLY A 270 -28.43 -32.32 -3.75
C GLY A 270 -27.17 -32.93 -3.12
N THR A 271 -26.59 -32.22 -2.14
CA THR A 271 -25.41 -32.71 -1.40
C THR A 271 -25.70 -34.01 -0.62
N LEU A 272 -26.88 -34.13 -0.01
CA LEU A 272 -27.27 -35.35 0.73
C LEU A 272 -27.50 -36.54 -0.25
N LEU A 273 -28.09 -36.30 -1.42
CA LEU A 273 -28.25 -37.32 -2.48
C LEU A 273 -26.89 -37.80 -3.00
N GLU A 274 -25.98 -36.89 -3.32
CA GLU A 274 -24.59 -37.20 -3.76
C GLU A 274 -23.83 -38.04 -2.74
N ARG A 275 -24.06 -37.77 -1.45
CA ARG A 275 -23.40 -38.50 -0.34
C ARG A 275 -24.11 -39.82 -0.01
N HIS A 276 -25.19 -40.17 -0.72
CA HIS A 276 -26.02 -41.32 -0.40
C HIS A 276 -26.49 -41.41 1.06
N THR A 277 -26.73 -40.24 1.64
CA THR A 277 -27.17 -40.11 3.04
C THR A 277 -28.67 -40.38 3.08
N LEU A 278 -29.15 -41.16 4.07
CA LEU A 278 -30.59 -41.32 4.32
C LEU A 278 -31.14 -39.98 4.85
N PHE A 279 -32.19 -39.46 4.23
CA PHE A 279 -32.91 -38.28 4.71
C PHE A 279 -34.33 -38.27 4.16
N ALA A 280 -35.23 -37.60 4.86
CA ALA A 280 -36.56 -37.30 4.37
C ALA A 280 -36.73 -35.81 4.10
N VAL A 281 -37.64 -35.47 3.20
CA VAL A 281 -38.11 -34.10 2.98
C VAL A 281 -39.61 -34.04 3.26
N VAL A 282 -39.99 -32.93 3.88
CA VAL A 282 -41.42 -32.62 4.16
C VAL A 282 -41.76 -31.36 3.43
N TYR A 283 -42.72 -31.37 2.57
CA TYR A 283 -43.25 -30.20 1.85
C TYR A 283 -44.46 -29.68 2.59
N PHE A 284 -44.52 -28.40 2.87
CA PHE A 284 -45.60 -27.73 3.58
C PHE A 284 -46.27 -26.67 2.72
N ASP A 285 -47.57 -26.50 2.93
CA ASP A 285 -48.35 -25.37 2.44
C ASP A 285 -49.17 -24.83 3.63
N LEU A 286 -49.01 -23.55 3.93
CA LEU A 286 -49.73 -22.89 5.02
C LEU A 286 -51.16 -22.61 4.63
N ASP A 287 -52.09 -23.27 5.34
CA ASP A 287 -53.51 -23.10 5.06
C ASP A 287 -53.99 -21.71 5.47
N ARG A 288 -54.91 -21.12 4.65
CA ARG A 288 -55.57 -19.83 4.91
C ARG A 288 -54.72 -18.58 4.84
N LEU A 289 -53.46 -18.61 4.43
CA LEU A 289 -52.63 -17.38 4.35
C LEU A 289 -53.28 -16.32 3.46
N LYS A 290 -53.87 -16.71 2.34
CA LYS A 290 -54.62 -15.77 1.46
C LYS A 290 -55.77 -15.11 2.20
N HIS A 291 -56.58 -15.87 2.96
CA HIS A 291 -57.69 -15.33 3.74
C HIS A 291 -57.22 -14.36 4.83
N ILE A 292 -56.12 -14.67 5.51
CA ILE A 292 -55.52 -13.78 6.49
C ILE A 292 -55.07 -12.47 5.83
N ASN A 293 -54.40 -12.54 4.71
CA ASN A 293 -54.00 -11.37 3.92
C ASN A 293 -55.18 -10.52 3.49
N ASP A 294 -56.25 -11.15 2.96
CA ASP A 294 -57.41 -10.44 2.46
C ASP A 294 -58.26 -9.81 3.58
N THR A 295 -58.23 -10.42 4.80
CA THR A 295 -59.04 -9.95 5.95
C THR A 295 -58.29 -8.96 6.87
N HIS A 296 -56.99 -9.24 7.11
CA HIS A 296 -56.21 -8.52 8.12
C HIS A 296 -55.00 -7.79 7.55
N GLY A 297 -54.77 -7.88 6.23
CA GLY A 297 -53.68 -7.22 5.53
C GLY A 297 -52.37 -8.04 5.52
N HIS A 298 -51.45 -7.64 4.64
CA HIS A 298 -50.18 -8.36 4.42
C HIS A 298 -49.29 -8.45 5.66
N GLN A 299 -49.30 -7.45 6.53
CA GLN A 299 -48.53 -7.48 7.78
C GLN A 299 -48.92 -8.67 8.67
N GLN A 300 -50.20 -9.02 8.74
CA GLN A 300 -50.67 -10.14 9.54
C GLN A 300 -50.30 -11.47 8.84
N GLY A 301 -50.31 -11.51 7.50
CA GLY A 301 -49.81 -12.67 6.77
C GLY A 301 -48.30 -12.88 6.95
N ASP A 302 -47.52 -11.79 6.97
CA ASP A 302 -46.08 -11.86 7.26
C ASP A 302 -45.82 -12.38 8.68
N HIS A 303 -46.60 -11.91 9.66
CA HIS A 303 -46.55 -12.43 11.03
C HIS A 303 -46.87 -13.94 11.08
N TYR A 304 -47.90 -14.39 10.33
CA TYR A 304 -48.30 -15.78 10.26
C TYR A 304 -47.18 -16.68 9.72
N LEU A 305 -46.46 -16.20 8.68
CA LEU A 305 -45.30 -16.87 8.11
C LEU A 305 -44.14 -16.98 9.11
N CYS A 306 -43.84 -15.90 9.81
CA CYS A 306 -42.77 -15.87 10.83
C CYS A 306 -43.12 -16.77 12.02
N SER A 307 -44.38 -16.71 12.52
CA SER A 307 -44.85 -17.58 13.62
C SER A 307 -44.74 -19.06 13.27
N PHE A 308 -44.98 -19.44 12.01
CA PHE A 308 -44.78 -20.83 11.58
C PHE A 308 -43.31 -21.26 11.71
N VAL A 309 -42.40 -20.42 11.24
CA VAL A 309 -40.95 -20.72 11.29
C VAL A 309 -40.48 -20.79 12.74
N ASP A 310 -40.91 -19.84 13.60
CA ASP A 310 -40.55 -19.81 15.01
C ASP A 310 -41.06 -21.06 15.74
N GLN A 311 -42.33 -21.44 15.55
CA GLN A 311 -42.86 -22.66 16.16
C GLN A 311 -42.17 -23.92 15.64
N MET A 312 -41.92 -24.03 14.33
CA MET A 312 -41.19 -25.17 13.78
C MET A 312 -39.77 -25.28 14.37
N HIS A 313 -39.07 -24.17 14.59
CA HIS A 313 -37.73 -24.19 15.17
C HIS A 313 -37.70 -24.75 16.60
N HIS A 314 -38.78 -24.67 17.37
CA HIS A 314 -38.86 -25.32 18.70
C HIS A 314 -38.96 -26.83 18.65
N HIS A 315 -39.41 -27.40 17.51
CA HIS A 315 -39.63 -28.83 17.32
C HIS A 315 -38.60 -29.56 16.49
N ILE A 316 -37.74 -28.82 15.75
CA ILE A 316 -36.71 -29.37 14.86
C ILE A 316 -35.34 -29.38 15.54
N ARG A 317 -34.46 -30.27 15.09
CA ARG A 317 -33.07 -30.40 15.58
C ARG A 317 -32.15 -29.41 14.85
N PRO A 318 -30.98 -29.10 15.44
CA PRO A 318 -29.97 -28.29 14.75
C PRO A 318 -29.46 -28.88 13.41
N SER A 319 -29.63 -30.20 13.23
CA SER A 319 -29.29 -30.89 11.96
C SER A 319 -30.36 -30.77 10.89
N ASP A 320 -31.59 -30.43 11.28
CA ASP A 320 -32.74 -30.30 10.37
C ASP A 320 -32.71 -28.90 9.75
N ALA A 321 -33.17 -28.75 8.52
CA ALA A 321 -33.16 -27.48 7.81
C ALA A 321 -34.55 -27.13 7.29
N LEU A 322 -35.15 -26.06 7.83
CA LEU A 322 -36.42 -25.50 7.35
C LEU A 322 -36.14 -24.40 6.32
N ALA A 323 -36.68 -24.54 5.14
CA ALA A 323 -36.51 -23.59 4.03
C ALA A 323 -37.86 -23.11 3.47
N ARG A 324 -37.94 -21.83 3.12
CA ARG A 324 -39.09 -21.28 2.38
C ARG A 324 -38.86 -21.40 0.88
N ILE A 325 -39.77 -22.03 0.19
CA ILE A 325 -39.66 -22.36 -1.26
C ILE A 325 -40.46 -21.37 -2.12
N GLY A 326 -41.56 -20.88 -1.57
CA GLY A 326 -42.52 -20.00 -2.24
C GLY A 326 -43.26 -19.11 -1.27
N GLY A 327 -44.37 -18.52 -1.63
CA GLY A 327 -45.16 -17.61 -0.81
C GLY A 327 -45.58 -18.20 0.55
N ASP A 328 -46.32 -19.30 0.53
CA ASP A 328 -46.81 -20.05 1.68
C ASP A 328 -46.23 -21.49 1.77
N GLU A 329 -45.25 -21.80 0.92
CA GLU A 329 -44.64 -23.10 0.77
C GLU A 329 -43.29 -23.20 1.49
N PHE A 330 -43.14 -24.25 2.29
CA PHE A 330 -41.92 -24.57 3.02
C PHE A 330 -41.46 -25.98 2.78
N VAL A 331 -40.19 -26.24 2.95
CA VAL A 331 -39.60 -27.58 2.93
C VAL A 331 -38.74 -27.79 4.16
N LEU A 332 -38.98 -28.87 4.89
CA LEU A 332 -38.12 -29.30 5.99
C LEU A 332 -37.32 -30.54 5.54
N ILE A 333 -36.01 -30.47 5.74
CA ILE A 333 -35.05 -31.52 5.42
C ILE A 333 -34.61 -32.18 6.73
N LEU A 334 -34.80 -33.52 6.80
CA LEU A 334 -34.58 -34.30 8.01
C LEU A 334 -33.49 -35.36 7.75
N PRO A 335 -32.19 -35.04 7.96
CA PRO A 335 -31.11 -36.02 7.84
C PRO A 335 -31.27 -37.18 8.84
N GLY A 336 -31.02 -38.41 8.36
CA GLY A 336 -31.12 -39.63 9.15
C GLY A 336 -32.56 -40.12 9.41
N CYS A 337 -33.58 -39.54 8.75
CA CYS A 337 -34.97 -39.99 8.82
C CYS A 337 -35.36 -40.67 7.52
N ASP A 338 -36.18 -41.69 7.59
CA ASP A 338 -36.96 -42.21 6.49
C ASP A 338 -38.36 -41.55 6.43
N ARG A 339 -39.13 -41.84 5.40
CA ARG A 339 -40.46 -41.26 5.20
C ARG A 339 -41.42 -41.56 6.35
N VAL A 340 -41.42 -42.79 6.87
CA VAL A 340 -42.35 -43.22 7.91
C VAL A 340 -42.08 -42.46 9.22
N MET A 341 -40.82 -42.35 9.59
CA MET A 341 -40.41 -41.58 10.76
C MET A 341 -40.74 -40.07 10.60
N ALA A 342 -40.55 -39.52 9.40
CA ALA A 342 -40.89 -38.15 9.09
C ALA A 342 -42.40 -37.88 9.17
N ASP A 343 -43.23 -38.79 8.65
CA ASP A 343 -44.68 -38.69 8.74
C ASP A 343 -45.18 -38.70 10.21
N GLN A 344 -44.70 -39.65 11.02
CA GLN A 344 -45.06 -39.74 12.43
C GLN A 344 -44.66 -38.45 13.20
N ARG A 345 -43.45 -37.98 13.01
CA ARG A 345 -42.94 -36.78 13.65
C ARG A 345 -43.75 -35.54 13.23
N MET A 346 -44.12 -35.41 11.99
CA MET A 346 -44.92 -34.27 11.51
C MET A 346 -46.38 -34.34 12.00
N GLU A 347 -46.95 -35.49 12.18
CA GLU A 347 -48.27 -35.63 12.78
C GLU A 347 -48.28 -35.24 14.28
N GLU A 348 -47.21 -35.52 15.02
CA GLU A 348 -47.04 -35.08 16.40
C GLU A 348 -46.88 -33.58 16.47
N ILE A 349 -45.92 -32.99 15.69
CA ILE A 349 -45.66 -31.54 15.65
C ILE A 349 -46.92 -30.78 15.19
N GLY A 350 -47.63 -31.28 14.16
CA GLY A 350 -48.84 -30.67 13.67
C GLY A 350 -49.94 -30.57 14.72
N ARG A 351 -50.13 -31.64 15.55
CA ARG A 351 -51.09 -31.61 16.65
C ARG A 351 -50.71 -30.61 17.74
N GLU A 352 -49.43 -30.52 18.09
CA GLU A 352 -48.95 -29.57 19.10
C GLU A 352 -49.11 -28.12 18.64
N ILE A 353 -48.77 -27.81 17.37
CA ILE A 353 -48.92 -26.49 16.79
C ILE A 353 -50.39 -26.07 16.62
N GLU A 354 -51.28 -27.00 16.23
CA GLU A 354 -52.71 -26.73 16.14
C GLU A 354 -53.40 -26.49 17.46
N GLN A 355 -52.85 -27.02 18.57
CA GLN A 355 -53.38 -26.86 19.93
C GLN A 355 -52.69 -25.77 20.74
N GLY A 356 -51.65 -25.12 20.16
CA GLY A 356 -50.91 -24.05 20.79
C GLY A 356 -51.70 -22.73 20.93
N GLU A 357 -51.13 -21.75 21.63
CA GLU A 357 -51.75 -20.42 21.84
C GLU A 357 -51.99 -19.67 20.51
N GLU A 358 -51.06 -19.81 19.55
CA GLU A 358 -51.22 -19.33 18.19
C GLU A 358 -51.39 -20.53 17.25
N ALA A 359 -52.59 -21.01 17.11
CA ALA A 359 -52.91 -22.18 16.30
C ALA A 359 -52.62 -21.91 14.82
N LEU A 360 -51.65 -22.61 14.26
CA LEU A 360 -51.31 -22.52 12.83
C LEU A 360 -51.80 -23.74 12.11
N LEU A 361 -52.39 -23.52 10.95
CA LEU A 361 -52.92 -24.61 10.10
C LEU A 361 -52.03 -24.78 8.89
N PHE A 362 -51.53 -25.98 8.70
CA PHE A 362 -50.72 -26.31 7.51
C PHE A 362 -51.07 -27.75 7.02
N SER A 363 -50.85 -27.95 5.76
CA SER A 363 -50.89 -29.27 5.12
C SER A 363 -49.46 -29.69 4.80
N PHE A 364 -49.16 -30.98 4.92
CA PHE A 364 -47.81 -31.46 4.63
C PHE A 364 -47.82 -32.80 3.88
N GLY A 365 -46.72 -33.08 3.17
CA GLY A 365 -46.44 -34.36 2.56
C GLY A 365 -44.96 -34.70 2.63
N THR A 366 -44.64 -35.98 2.74
CA THR A 366 -43.28 -36.46 2.98
C THR A 366 -42.80 -37.38 1.86
N SER A 367 -41.49 -37.32 1.56
CA SER A 367 -40.77 -38.29 0.75
C SER A 367 -39.38 -38.52 1.33
N ASP A 368 -38.70 -39.59 0.93
CA ASP A 368 -37.31 -39.83 1.38
C ASP A 368 -36.35 -40.14 0.23
N SER A 369 -35.06 -40.16 0.54
CA SER A 369 -33.95 -40.32 -0.41
C SER A 369 -33.96 -41.69 -1.14
N THR A 370 -34.79 -42.63 -0.75
CA THR A 370 -34.93 -43.93 -1.44
C THR A 370 -35.90 -43.86 -2.60
N GLU A 371 -36.78 -42.86 -2.63
CA GLU A 371 -37.87 -42.74 -3.62
C GLU A 371 -37.47 -42.00 -4.89
N ALA A 372 -36.41 -41.16 -4.85
CA ALA A 372 -35.95 -40.41 -6.01
C ALA A 372 -34.43 -40.18 -5.98
N ARG A 373 -33.84 -40.01 -7.16
CA ARG A 373 -32.40 -39.77 -7.33
C ARG A 373 -32.04 -38.31 -7.62
N ASP A 374 -33.03 -37.48 -7.78
CA ASP A 374 -32.85 -36.05 -8.04
C ASP A 374 -33.79 -35.20 -7.16
N VAL A 375 -33.40 -33.94 -6.95
CA VAL A 375 -34.07 -33.01 -6.03
C VAL A 375 -35.51 -32.73 -6.46
N HIS A 376 -35.75 -32.56 -7.78
CA HIS A 376 -37.08 -32.19 -8.30
C HIS A 376 -38.07 -33.31 -8.08
N THR A 377 -37.74 -34.52 -8.49
CA THR A 377 -38.61 -35.69 -8.32
C THR A 377 -38.92 -35.96 -6.86
N LEU A 378 -37.92 -35.76 -5.96
CA LEU A 378 -38.12 -35.96 -4.54
C LEU A 378 -39.13 -34.95 -3.96
N LEU A 379 -38.99 -33.66 -4.32
CA LEU A 379 -39.90 -32.61 -3.89
C LEU A 379 -41.31 -32.77 -4.49
N GLU A 380 -41.42 -33.21 -5.78
CA GLU A 380 -42.68 -33.50 -6.42
C GLU A 380 -43.47 -34.64 -5.72
N CYS A 381 -42.77 -35.69 -5.29
CA CYS A 381 -43.40 -36.78 -4.52
C CYS A 381 -43.98 -36.27 -3.20
N ALA A 382 -43.24 -35.40 -2.48
CA ALA A 382 -43.71 -34.79 -1.26
C ALA A 382 -44.90 -33.84 -1.49
N ASP A 383 -44.83 -32.98 -2.52
CA ASP A 383 -45.88 -32.03 -2.89
C ASP A 383 -47.19 -32.77 -3.25
N GLN A 384 -47.15 -33.82 -4.09
CA GLN A 384 -48.33 -34.61 -4.46
C GLN A 384 -49.01 -35.21 -3.22
N ARG A 385 -48.26 -35.69 -2.24
CA ARG A 385 -48.79 -36.21 -0.97
C ARG A 385 -49.39 -35.12 -0.13
N MET A 386 -48.74 -33.98 -0.04
CA MET A 386 -49.28 -32.79 0.64
C MET A 386 -50.63 -32.38 0.04
N TYR A 387 -50.68 -32.26 -1.29
CA TYR A 387 -51.92 -31.90 -2.01
C TYR A 387 -53.05 -32.88 -1.78
N THR A 388 -52.76 -34.19 -1.73
CA THR A 388 -53.77 -35.22 -1.41
C THR A 388 -54.35 -35.04 -0.01
N ARG A 389 -53.47 -34.86 1.04
CA ARG A 389 -53.90 -34.60 2.41
C ARG A 389 -54.70 -33.28 2.51
N LYS A 390 -54.31 -32.24 1.79
CA LYS A 390 -55.02 -30.97 1.74
C LYS A 390 -56.44 -31.10 1.22
N LYS A 391 -56.66 -31.92 0.19
CA LYS A 391 -57.99 -32.22 -0.35
C LYS A 391 -58.88 -33.01 0.63
N GLU A 392 -58.32 -34.03 1.27
CA GLU A 392 -59.05 -34.84 2.28
C GLU A 392 -59.48 -33.97 3.48
N ARG A 393 -58.62 -33.02 3.93
CA ARG A 393 -58.94 -32.11 5.03
C ARG A 393 -60.06 -31.13 4.64
N LYS A 394 -60.04 -30.55 3.40
CA LYS A 394 -61.14 -29.70 2.91
C LYS A 394 -62.44 -30.43 2.81
N GLY A 395 -62.45 -31.67 2.27
CA GLY A 395 -63.67 -32.48 2.16
C GLY A 395 -64.31 -32.87 3.48
N ARG A 396 -63.51 -32.97 4.56
CA ARG A 396 -64.04 -33.18 5.95
C ARG A 396 -64.65 -31.90 6.55
N SER A 397 -64.10 -30.74 6.25
CA SER A 397 -64.62 -29.45 6.77
C SER A 397 -65.91 -29.02 6.09
N ASP A 398 -66.20 -29.45 4.86
CA ASP A 398 -67.46 -29.13 4.15
C ASP A 398 -68.65 -30.05 4.52
N HIS A 399 -68.36 -31.11 5.31
CA HIS A 399 -69.38 -32.05 5.80
C HIS A 399 -69.63 -32.02 7.32
N ALA A 400 -68.92 -31.14 8.05
CA ALA A 400 -69.11 -30.87 9.48
C ALA A 400 -69.74 -29.49 9.71
#